data_bba2c43764dee8f32aa75963fb5800dd
#
_entry.id   bba2c43764dee8f32aa75963fb5800dd
#
_cell.length_a   1.000
_cell.length_b   1.000
_cell.length_c   1.000
_cell.angle_alpha   90.00
_cell.angle_beta   90.00
_cell.angle_gamma   90.00
#
_symmetry.space_group_name_H-M   'P 1'
#
loop_
_entity.id
_entity.type
_entity.pdbx_description
1 polymer ?
#
loop_
_entity_poly.entity_id
_entity_poly.type
_entity_poly.pdbx_seq_one_letter_code
_entity_poly.pdbx_strand_id
1 'polypeptide(L)'
;MLAAADCDAILGSATVVAEEADDQERHLVLNERFQRYRLKVVKPFRGEGASYLLSADEALETRLTALQFFNSRTSGQTLSTVASPLRPTPYQSHRFLLMLKLLDALDEAAGKNPTTRELATILGLSQTDLRAIDWKTSSARRQTQRLVVEARQMAASGYRDLLSARGRRASQTP
;
A
#
# COMPACT_ATOMS: atom_id res chain seq x y z
N MET A 1 -8.83 -31.68 13.02
CA MET A 1 -7.56 -31.47 12.27
C MET A 1 -7.96 -31.15 10.85
N LEU A 2 -8.12 -29.86 10.50
CA LEU A 2 -8.22 -29.49 9.10
C LEU A 2 -6.90 -29.87 8.47
N ALA A 3 -6.95 -30.78 7.51
CA ALA A 3 -5.78 -31.18 6.79
C ALA A 3 -5.18 -29.96 6.06
N ALA A 4 -3.86 -29.93 5.91
CA ALA A 4 -3.16 -28.90 5.12
C ALA A 4 -3.77 -28.74 3.71
N ALA A 5 -4.40 -29.76 3.19
CA ALA A 5 -5.10 -29.81 1.92
C ALA A 5 -6.24 -28.78 1.76
N ASP A 6 -6.95 -28.43 2.83
CA ASP A 6 -8.07 -27.46 2.73
C ASP A 6 -7.59 -26.01 2.61
N CYS A 7 -6.44 -25.69 3.21
CA CYS A 7 -5.84 -24.37 3.03
C CYS A 7 -5.25 -24.20 1.63
N ASP A 8 -4.64 -25.22 1.07
CA ASP A 8 -4.04 -25.19 -0.26
C ASP A 8 -5.10 -24.97 -1.36
N ALA A 9 -6.31 -25.49 -1.18
CA ALA A 9 -7.42 -25.25 -2.09
C ALA A 9 -7.87 -23.79 -2.13
N ILE A 10 -7.76 -23.06 -0.98
CA ILE A 10 -8.11 -21.64 -0.90
C ILE A 10 -6.99 -20.75 -1.46
N LEU A 11 -5.74 -21.19 -1.31
CA LEU A 11 -4.57 -20.40 -1.74
C LEU A 11 -4.43 -20.37 -3.26
N GLY A 12 -4.95 -21.35 -3.98
CA GLY A 12 -4.91 -21.43 -5.43
C GLY A 12 -3.49 -21.29 -5.98
N SER A 13 -3.28 -20.29 -6.86
CA SER A 13 -1.96 -19.99 -7.45
C SER A 13 -1.11 -19.01 -6.64
N ALA A 14 -1.59 -18.56 -5.50
CA ALA A 14 -0.89 -17.57 -4.69
C ALA A 14 0.32 -18.20 -3.96
N THR A 15 1.45 -17.49 -3.98
CA THR A 15 2.67 -17.94 -3.30
C THR A 15 2.71 -17.40 -1.87
N VAL A 16 2.94 -18.25 -0.88
CA VAL A 16 3.18 -17.82 0.50
C VAL A 16 4.56 -17.18 0.59
N VAL A 17 4.60 -15.90 0.97
CA VAL A 17 5.84 -15.13 1.13
C VAL A 17 6.32 -15.11 2.58
N ALA A 18 5.38 -15.09 3.52
CA ALA A 18 5.66 -15.18 4.94
C ALA A 18 4.53 -15.90 5.64
N GLU A 19 4.88 -16.66 6.66
CA GLU A 19 3.97 -17.41 7.51
C GLU A 19 4.43 -17.32 8.96
N GLU A 20 3.48 -17.08 9.85
CA GLU A 20 3.61 -17.22 11.28
C GLU A 20 2.43 -18.05 11.77
N ALA A 21 2.69 -19.10 12.54
CA ALA A 21 1.65 -20.03 12.99
C ALA A 21 1.82 -20.35 14.46
N ASP A 22 0.70 -20.46 15.16
CA ASP A 22 0.58 -21.03 16.47
C ASP A 22 -0.41 -22.22 16.46
N ASP A 23 -0.78 -22.74 17.65
CA ASP A 23 -1.68 -23.87 17.77
C ASP A 23 -3.12 -23.56 17.29
N GLN A 24 -3.53 -22.33 17.31
CA GLN A 24 -4.90 -21.88 17.05
C GLN A 24 -5.06 -21.17 15.71
N GLU A 25 -4.03 -20.44 15.27
CA GLU A 25 -4.12 -19.60 14.10
C GLU A 25 -2.84 -19.57 13.25
N ARG A 26 -3.02 -19.22 11.97
CA ARG A 26 -1.92 -19.02 11.03
C ARG A 26 -2.08 -17.65 10.39
N HIS A 27 -1.03 -16.86 10.39
CA HIS A 27 -0.96 -15.59 9.67
C HIS A 27 -0.17 -15.79 8.40
N LEU A 28 -0.78 -15.54 7.27
CA LEU A 28 -0.19 -15.75 5.95
C LEU A 28 -0.06 -14.43 5.21
N VAL A 29 1.08 -14.21 4.61
CA VAL A 29 1.26 -13.19 3.58
C VAL A 29 1.41 -13.88 2.25
N LEU A 30 0.43 -13.67 1.39
CA LEU A 30 0.39 -14.25 0.06
C LEU A 30 0.82 -13.21 -0.96
N ASN A 31 1.56 -13.66 -1.98
CA ASN A 31 1.86 -12.87 -3.14
C ASN A 31 1.22 -13.53 -4.37
N GLU A 32 0.37 -12.80 -5.06
CA GLU A 32 -0.18 -13.23 -6.32
C GLU A 32 0.07 -12.15 -7.36
N ARG A 33 0.98 -12.44 -8.29
CA ARG A 33 1.48 -11.53 -9.34
C ARG A 33 2.05 -10.24 -8.75
N PHE A 34 1.23 -9.21 -8.54
CA PHE A 34 1.65 -7.89 -8.03
C PHE A 34 0.84 -7.43 -6.83
N GLN A 35 0.08 -8.35 -6.21
CA GLN A 35 -0.75 -8.06 -5.04
C GLN A 35 -0.34 -8.92 -3.87
N ARG A 36 -0.32 -8.31 -2.68
CA ARG A 36 -0.11 -9.00 -1.42
C ARG A 36 -1.42 -9.05 -0.65
N TYR A 37 -1.75 -10.24 -0.19
CA TYR A 37 -2.88 -10.49 0.69
C TYR A 37 -2.38 -10.93 2.06
N ARG A 38 -3.02 -10.44 3.10
CA ARG A 38 -2.76 -10.89 4.47
C ARG A 38 -3.99 -11.64 4.93
N LEU A 39 -3.80 -12.90 5.26
CA LEU A 39 -4.85 -13.79 5.75
C LEU A 39 -4.53 -14.21 7.16
N LYS A 40 -5.55 -14.24 8.00
CA LYS A 40 -5.54 -14.91 9.28
C LYS A 40 -6.43 -16.14 9.16
N VAL A 41 -5.84 -17.33 9.26
CA VAL A 41 -6.55 -18.60 9.23
C VAL A 41 -6.71 -19.10 10.66
N VAL A 42 -7.94 -19.26 11.12
CA VAL A 42 -8.26 -19.71 12.47
C VAL A 42 -8.74 -21.16 12.41
N LYS A 43 -8.23 -22.04 13.28
CA LYS A 43 -8.66 -23.44 13.45
C LYS A 43 -9.86 -23.52 14.38
N PRO A 44 -10.69 -24.55 14.30
CA PRO A 44 -11.48 -25.00 13.16
C PRO A 44 -12.90 -24.43 13.24
N PHE A 45 -13.46 -24.05 12.13
CA PHE A 45 -14.90 -23.91 12.05
C PHE A 45 -15.51 -25.32 11.91
N ARG A 46 -16.59 -25.62 12.65
CA ARG A 46 -17.30 -26.88 12.52
C ARG A 46 -18.09 -26.86 11.21
N GLY A 47 -17.53 -27.33 10.13
CA GLY A 47 -18.18 -27.40 8.83
C GLY A 47 -17.24 -27.98 7.77
N GLU A 48 -17.78 -28.55 6.73
CA GLU A 48 -17.05 -28.93 5.55
C GLU A 48 -16.81 -27.67 4.71
N GLY A 49 -15.54 -27.32 4.49
CA GLY A 49 -15.13 -26.18 3.67
C GLY A 49 -14.64 -24.97 4.47
N ALA A 50 -14.14 -23.98 3.73
CA ALA A 50 -13.60 -22.77 4.30
C ALA A 50 -14.64 -21.64 4.30
N SER A 51 -14.62 -20.83 5.35
CA SER A 51 -15.46 -19.66 5.49
C SER A 51 -14.63 -18.42 5.70
N TYR A 52 -15.08 -17.29 5.14
CA TYR A 52 -14.43 -16.01 5.36
C TYR A 52 -15.13 -15.24 6.48
N LEU A 53 -14.34 -14.79 7.46
CA LEU A 53 -14.82 -13.94 8.53
C LEU A 53 -14.31 -12.51 8.31
N LEU A 54 -15.21 -11.57 8.22
CA LEU A 54 -14.90 -10.16 8.04
C LEU A 54 -15.42 -9.35 9.22
N SER A 55 -14.59 -8.42 9.71
CA SER A 55 -15.06 -7.47 10.73
C SER A 55 -16.07 -6.48 10.13
N ALA A 56 -17.20 -6.31 10.78
CA ALA A 56 -18.27 -5.39 10.38
C ALA A 56 -18.00 -3.98 10.94
N ASP A 57 -16.93 -3.34 10.44
CA ASP A 57 -16.57 -1.97 10.78
C ASP A 57 -16.62 -1.06 9.55
N GLU A 58 -16.15 0.17 9.68
CA GLU A 58 -16.13 1.18 8.60
C GLU A 58 -15.36 0.71 7.33
N ALA A 59 -14.49 -0.27 7.45
CA ALA A 59 -13.69 -0.81 6.33
C ALA A 59 -14.34 -2.07 5.70
N LEU A 60 -15.56 -2.47 6.08
CA LEU A 60 -16.22 -3.67 5.57
C LEU A 60 -16.29 -3.69 4.05
N GLU A 61 -16.72 -2.61 3.41
CA GLU A 61 -16.80 -2.51 1.94
C GLU A 61 -15.44 -2.74 1.26
N THR A 62 -14.38 -2.21 1.85
CA THR A 62 -13.02 -2.40 1.36
C THR A 62 -12.58 -3.86 1.48
N ARG A 63 -12.92 -4.52 2.60
CA ARG A 63 -12.61 -5.94 2.83
C ARG A 63 -13.41 -6.84 1.91
N LEU A 64 -14.69 -6.52 1.68
CA LEU A 64 -15.53 -7.25 0.72
C LEU A 64 -14.94 -7.16 -0.69
N THR A 65 -14.52 -5.97 -1.11
CA THR A 65 -13.86 -5.78 -2.40
C THR A 65 -12.55 -6.57 -2.48
N ALA A 66 -11.74 -6.55 -1.44
CA ALA A 66 -10.49 -7.31 -1.38
C ALA A 66 -10.75 -8.82 -1.44
N LEU A 67 -11.77 -9.31 -0.72
CA LEU A 67 -12.17 -10.70 -0.72
C LEU A 67 -12.68 -11.16 -2.09
N GLN A 68 -13.53 -10.39 -2.74
CA GLN A 68 -14.01 -10.69 -4.09
C GLN A 68 -12.85 -10.81 -5.07
N PHE A 69 -11.89 -9.90 -4.99
CA PHE A 69 -10.67 -9.96 -5.79
C PHE A 69 -9.83 -11.20 -5.49
N PHE A 70 -9.62 -11.51 -4.22
CA PHE A 70 -8.88 -12.68 -3.80
C PHE A 70 -9.56 -13.96 -4.31
N ASN A 71 -10.85 -14.14 -4.04
CA ASN A 71 -11.60 -15.32 -4.41
C ASN A 71 -11.65 -15.56 -5.92
N SER A 72 -11.86 -14.51 -6.72
CA SER A 72 -11.88 -14.65 -8.17
C SER A 72 -10.52 -15.03 -8.74
N ARG A 73 -9.43 -14.59 -8.12
CA ARG A 73 -8.07 -14.96 -8.53
C ARG A 73 -7.73 -16.40 -8.17
N THR A 74 -8.07 -16.82 -6.97
CA THR A 74 -7.79 -18.18 -6.49
C THR A 74 -8.66 -19.22 -7.18
N SER A 75 -9.90 -18.86 -7.58
CA SER A 75 -10.82 -19.73 -8.32
C SER A 75 -10.54 -19.82 -9.82
N GLY A 76 -9.47 -19.19 -10.31
CA GLY A 76 -9.13 -19.21 -11.73
C GLY A 76 -10.09 -18.43 -12.64
N GLN A 77 -11.04 -17.69 -12.05
CA GLN A 77 -11.94 -16.84 -12.81
C GLN A 77 -11.18 -15.63 -13.34
N THR A 78 -11.15 -15.46 -14.64
CA THR A 78 -10.67 -14.25 -15.29
C THR A 78 -11.68 -13.13 -15.01
N LEU A 79 -11.50 -12.44 -13.88
CA LEU A 79 -12.15 -11.14 -13.77
C LEU A 79 -11.57 -10.26 -14.87
N SER A 80 -12.49 -9.68 -15.65
CA SER A 80 -12.22 -8.57 -16.55
C SER A 80 -11.17 -7.64 -15.90
N THR A 81 -10.29 -7.09 -16.71
CA THR A 81 -9.17 -6.20 -16.39
C THR A 81 -9.54 -4.92 -15.61
N VAL A 82 -10.59 -4.96 -14.82
CA VAL A 82 -10.95 -3.87 -13.91
C VAL A 82 -9.81 -3.72 -12.91
N ALA A 83 -9.13 -2.58 -13.03
CA ALA A 83 -8.07 -2.22 -12.09
C ALA A 83 -8.62 -2.32 -10.66
N SER A 84 -7.96 -3.11 -9.80
CA SER A 84 -8.38 -3.22 -8.41
C SER A 84 -8.51 -1.82 -7.81
N PRO A 85 -9.65 -1.44 -7.24
CA PRO A 85 -9.83 -0.13 -6.59
C PRO A 85 -8.85 0.07 -5.43
N LEU A 86 -8.23 -1.01 -4.96
CA LEU A 86 -7.24 -1.02 -3.88
C LEU A 86 -5.80 -0.86 -4.39
N ARG A 87 -5.61 -0.83 -5.71
CA ARG A 87 -4.28 -0.66 -6.30
C ARG A 87 -4.02 0.82 -6.58
N PRO A 88 -2.88 1.36 -6.14
CA PRO A 88 -2.55 2.73 -6.47
C PRO A 88 -2.39 2.89 -7.98
N THR A 89 -2.87 4.00 -8.51
CA THR A 89 -2.65 4.37 -9.91
C THR A 89 -1.15 4.57 -10.17
N PRO A 90 -0.67 4.50 -11.43
CA PRO A 90 0.73 4.79 -11.77
C PRO A 90 1.18 6.16 -11.25
N TYR A 91 0.32 7.16 -11.30
CA TYR A 91 0.58 8.50 -10.75
C TYR A 91 0.76 8.47 -9.22
N GLN A 92 -0.13 7.79 -8.50
CA GLN A 92 -0.01 7.63 -7.04
C GLN A 92 1.24 6.86 -6.66
N SER A 93 1.55 5.76 -7.38
CA SER A 93 2.77 4.98 -7.16
C SER A 93 4.03 5.81 -7.35
N HIS A 94 4.09 6.58 -8.43
CA HIS A 94 5.22 7.50 -8.69
C HIS A 94 5.34 8.54 -7.57
N ARG A 95 4.22 9.14 -7.15
CA ARG A 95 4.20 10.12 -6.07
C ARG A 95 4.68 9.55 -4.74
N PHE A 96 4.25 8.33 -4.38
CA PHE A 96 4.73 7.65 -3.18
C PHE A 96 6.23 7.34 -3.24
N LEU A 97 6.75 6.95 -4.40
CA LEU A 97 8.19 6.75 -4.59
C LEU A 97 9.00 8.03 -4.39
N LEU A 98 8.50 9.18 -4.87
CA LEU A 98 9.15 10.47 -4.63
C LEU A 98 9.13 10.83 -3.14
N MET A 99 8.01 10.60 -2.43
CA MET A 99 7.91 10.84 -0.99
C MET A 99 8.87 9.95 -0.20
N LEU A 100 8.98 8.66 -0.57
CA LEU A 100 9.89 7.72 0.07
C LEU A 100 11.35 8.16 -0.11
N LYS A 101 11.79 8.41 -1.34
CA LYS A 101 13.14 8.94 -1.63
C LYS A 101 13.47 10.20 -0.84
N LEU A 102 12.47 11.03 -0.63
CA LEU A 102 12.64 12.28 0.11
C LEU A 102 12.78 12.02 1.61
N LEU A 103 12.02 11.09 2.17
CA LEU A 103 12.15 10.68 3.58
C LEU A 103 13.50 10.02 3.83
N ASP A 104 13.95 9.13 2.92
CA ASP A 104 15.27 8.50 3.00
C ASP A 104 16.38 9.56 2.98
N ALA A 105 16.31 10.53 2.07
CA ALA A 105 17.29 11.61 2.00
C ALA A 105 17.30 12.52 3.24
N LEU A 106 16.14 12.72 3.88
CA LEU A 106 16.05 13.48 5.14
C LEU A 106 16.62 12.69 6.32
N ASP A 107 16.45 11.37 6.33
CA ASP A 107 16.95 10.47 7.37
C ASP A 107 18.46 10.29 7.26
N GLU A 108 18.98 10.03 6.06
CA GLU A 108 20.41 9.91 5.78
C GLU A 108 21.19 11.19 6.10
N ALA A 109 20.54 12.35 5.99
CA ALA A 109 21.17 13.63 6.30
C ALA A 109 21.43 13.84 7.81
N ALA A 110 21.08 12.88 8.66
CA ALA A 110 21.23 12.80 10.13
C ALA A 110 21.94 14.01 10.77
N GLY A 111 21.17 15.08 11.07
CA GLY A 111 21.71 16.32 11.70
C GLY A 111 22.14 17.42 10.71
N LYS A 112 22.18 17.18 9.41
CA LYS A 112 22.31 18.21 8.37
C LYS A 112 20.94 18.39 7.73
N ASN A 113 20.35 19.56 7.85
CA ASN A 113 19.10 19.85 7.14
C ASN A 113 19.39 20.12 5.65
N PRO A 114 19.12 19.18 4.75
CA PRO A 114 19.35 19.41 3.32
C PRO A 114 18.50 20.57 2.82
N THR A 115 19.08 21.38 1.98
CA THR A 115 18.36 22.52 1.37
C THR A 115 17.27 22.02 0.41
N THR A 116 16.25 22.81 0.20
CA THR A 116 15.18 22.49 -0.79
C THR A 116 15.76 22.26 -2.20
N ARG A 117 16.90 22.87 -2.52
CA ARG A 117 17.57 22.70 -3.81
C ARG A 117 18.23 21.31 -3.92
N GLU A 118 18.92 20.89 -2.88
CA GLU A 118 19.51 19.54 -2.82
C GLU A 118 18.42 18.47 -2.92
N LEU A 119 17.34 18.61 -2.17
CA LEU A 119 16.19 17.71 -2.25
C LEU A 119 15.58 17.68 -3.66
N ALA A 120 15.44 18.83 -4.32
CA ALA A 120 14.94 18.88 -5.69
C ALA A 120 15.84 18.15 -6.69
N THR A 121 17.16 18.21 -6.48
CA THR A 121 18.14 17.49 -7.29
C THR A 121 18.03 15.98 -7.07
N ILE A 122 17.96 15.52 -5.82
CA ILE A 122 17.76 14.10 -5.46
C ILE A 122 16.49 13.53 -6.09
N LEU A 123 15.42 14.34 -6.11
CA LEU A 123 14.13 13.95 -6.71
C LEU A 123 14.13 14.02 -8.26
N GLY A 124 15.18 14.54 -8.89
CA GLY A 124 15.24 14.76 -10.33
C GLY A 124 14.29 15.87 -10.83
N LEU A 125 13.86 16.75 -9.94
CA LEU A 125 12.94 17.86 -10.26
C LEU A 125 13.66 19.13 -10.73
N SER A 126 14.96 19.23 -10.49
CA SER A 126 15.77 20.37 -10.88
C SER A 126 17.13 19.91 -11.39
N GLN A 127 17.58 20.57 -12.45
CA GLN A 127 18.97 20.47 -12.90
C GLN A 127 19.84 21.35 -12.00
N THR A 128 21.10 20.94 -11.79
CA THR A 128 22.04 21.56 -10.88
C THR A 128 22.42 23.01 -11.25
N ASP A 129 22.20 23.40 -12.52
CA ASP A 129 22.77 24.62 -13.10
C ASP A 129 21.86 25.87 -13.07
N LEU A 130 20.70 25.80 -12.39
CA LEU A 130 19.85 26.99 -12.27
C LEU A 130 20.53 28.08 -11.43
N ARG A 131 20.56 29.31 -11.93
CA ARG A 131 21.02 30.48 -11.16
C ARG A 131 20.15 30.64 -9.90
N ALA A 132 20.75 31.18 -8.84
CA ALA A 132 20.07 31.33 -7.54
C ALA A 132 18.76 32.13 -7.62
N ILE A 133 18.69 33.11 -8.52
CA ILE A 133 17.51 33.95 -8.73
C ILE A 133 16.38 33.14 -9.40
N ASP A 134 16.72 32.33 -10.41
CA ASP A 134 15.78 31.51 -11.15
C ASP A 134 15.21 30.38 -10.28
N TRP A 135 16.07 29.86 -9.38
CA TRP A 135 15.67 28.86 -8.39
C TRP A 135 14.56 29.39 -7.46
N LYS A 136 14.67 30.64 -6.98
CA LYS A 136 13.70 31.21 -6.04
C LYS A 136 12.27 31.24 -6.59
N THR A 137 12.10 31.38 -7.88
CA THR A 137 10.79 31.47 -8.56
C THR A 137 10.38 30.16 -9.24
N SER A 138 11.25 29.14 -9.24
CA SER A 138 11.04 27.92 -9.99
C SER A 138 9.84 27.09 -9.49
N SER A 139 9.20 26.39 -10.43
CA SER A 139 8.16 25.39 -10.12
C SER A 139 8.73 24.22 -9.33
N ALA A 140 9.97 23.82 -9.62
CA ALA A 140 10.69 22.76 -8.92
C ALA A 140 10.81 23.02 -7.42
N ARG A 141 11.17 24.25 -7.02
CA ARG A 141 11.21 24.63 -5.60
C ARG A 141 9.85 24.47 -4.92
N ARG A 142 8.79 25.00 -5.54
CA ARG A 142 7.42 24.90 -4.99
C ARG A 142 6.94 23.47 -4.89
N GLN A 143 7.23 22.66 -5.90
CA GLN A 143 6.88 21.25 -5.92
C GLN A 143 7.62 20.47 -4.83
N THR A 144 8.92 20.70 -4.67
CA THR A 144 9.73 20.07 -3.61
C THR A 144 9.21 20.44 -2.23
N GLN A 145 8.92 21.73 -1.98
CA GLN A 145 8.37 22.15 -0.69
C GLN A 145 7.04 21.47 -0.36
N ARG A 146 6.13 21.35 -1.33
CA ARG A 146 4.86 20.62 -1.14
C ARG A 146 5.10 19.14 -0.84
N LEU A 147 6.00 18.49 -1.60
CA LEU A 147 6.33 17.09 -1.38
C LEU A 147 6.95 16.85 0.00
N VAL A 148 7.80 17.75 0.51
CA VAL A 148 8.36 17.64 1.87
C VAL A 148 7.26 17.64 2.92
N VAL A 149 6.32 18.59 2.82
CA VAL A 149 5.20 18.68 3.77
C VAL A 149 4.34 17.41 3.72
N GLU A 150 3.99 16.98 2.50
CA GLU A 150 3.16 15.78 2.32
C GLU A 150 3.86 14.51 2.77
N ALA A 151 5.16 14.34 2.46
CA ALA A 151 5.93 13.18 2.90
C ALA A 151 6.00 13.09 4.42
N ARG A 152 6.26 14.20 5.11
CA ARG A 152 6.26 14.26 6.57
C ARG A 152 4.87 13.95 7.16
N GLN A 153 3.82 14.49 6.57
CA GLN A 153 2.45 14.20 7.00
C GLN A 153 2.10 12.72 6.78
N MET A 154 2.51 12.16 5.64
CA MET A 154 2.32 10.74 5.35
C MET A 154 3.06 9.86 6.35
N ALA A 155 4.31 10.19 6.69
CA ALA A 155 5.10 9.46 7.68
C ALA A 155 4.55 9.61 9.11
N ALA A 156 4.00 10.77 9.46
CA ALA A 156 3.47 11.00 10.80
C ALA A 156 2.13 10.29 11.06
N SER A 157 1.22 10.28 10.10
CA SER A 157 -0.14 9.76 10.29
C SER A 157 -0.78 9.15 9.05
N GLY A 158 -0.51 9.68 7.85
CA GLY A 158 -1.19 9.30 6.63
C GLY A 158 -1.02 7.82 6.24
N TYR A 159 0.08 7.19 6.63
CA TYR A 159 0.29 5.75 6.41
C TYR A 159 -0.76 4.88 7.12
N ARG A 160 -1.32 5.34 8.25
CA ARG A 160 -2.38 4.62 8.99
C ARG A 160 -3.66 4.56 8.17
N ASP A 161 -3.98 5.62 7.44
CA ASP A 161 -5.15 5.65 6.56
C ASP A 161 -4.97 4.68 5.39
N LEU A 162 -3.75 4.54 4.86
CA LEU A 162 -3.43 3.53 3.85
C LEU A 162 -3.56 2.11 4.40
N LEU A 163 -3.08 1.87 5.62
CA LEU A 163 -3.15 0.55 6.26
C LEU A 163 -4.58 0.16 6.62
N SER A 164 -5.41 1.11 7.05
CA SER A 164 -6.83 0.89 7.37
C SER A 164 -7.71 0.85 6.13
N ALA A 165 -7.12 1.03 4.92
CA ALA A 165 -7.82 1.18 3.66
C ALA A 165 -8.93 2.24 3.71
N ARG A 166 -8.81 3.20 4.62
CA ARG A 166 -9.66 4.40 4.65
C ARG A 166 -9.28 5.27 3.45
N GLY A 167 -9.81 4.90 2.29
CA GLY A 167 -9.76 5.78 1.13
C GLY A 167 -10.36 7.12 1.54
N ARG A 168 -9.69 8.23 1.20
CA ARG A 168 -10.31 9.54 1.25
C ARG A 168 -11.65 9.43 0.52
N ARG A 169 -12.76 9.32 1.24
CA ARG A 169 -14.04 9.69 0.66
C ARG A 169 -13.82 11.12 0.19
N ALA A 170 -13.78 11.28 -1.14
CA ALA A 170 -13.94 12.59 -1.72
C ALA A 170 -15.14 13.19 -0.98
N SER A 171 -14.91 14.27 -0.25
CA SER A 171 -15.94 15.07 0.35
C SER A 171 -16.87 15.47 -0.80
N GLN A 172 -17.91 14.68 -1.00
CA GLN A 172 -19.10 15.14 -1.71
C GLN A 172 -19.69 16.17 -0.78
N THR A 173 -19.28 17.40 -0.99
CA THR A 173 -20.01 18.56 -0.50
C THR A 173 -21.21 18.73 -1.43
N PRO A 174 -22.42 18.86 -0.89
CA PRO A 174 -23.64 19.07 -1.66
C PRO A 174 -23.61 20.40 -2.40
#